data_fb8131b41d8baabeff007ba4dc9849b0
#
_entry.id   fb8131b41d8baabeff007ba4dc9849b0
#
_cell.length_a   1.000
_cell.length_b   1.000
_cell.length_c   1.000
_cell.angle_alpha   90.00
_cell.angle_beta   90.00
_cell.angle_gamma   90.00
#
_symmetry.space_group_name_H-M   'P 1'
#
loop_
_entity.id
_entity.type
_entity.pdbx_description
1 polymer ?
#
loop_
_entity_poly.entity_id
_entity_poly.type
_entity_poly.pdbx_seq_one_letter_code
_entity_poly.pdbx_strand_id
1 'polypeptide(L)'
;PVDASACAKILNKYYDVKKDDEIVDVVTLTEPYNVIKSYAFDSCHVKELTLPDTVARLNHFAFADCKTLKKITLGKGIEKCGEDLTFRSNVQEIVWTKPIGEDVDETLSSLLYGLIQEESTIFYRTDEIQLSKGKIFLQTGEAQQTFLLTYNGRSIRLPKCINNYINMFVIQNMVHAALASDTDEISRFLSYRLIFGTLQDFQNKANVALELYLLECSSDAKKYLQNNAVKIAKAFAEGGDDVALSK
;
A
#
# COMPACT_ATOMS: atom_id res chain seq x y z
N PRO A 1 -6.69 22.30 31.73
CA PRO A 1 -7.74 22.50 30.76
C PRO A 1 -7.06 22.76 29.43
N VAL A 2 -7.14 21.79 28.53
CA VAL A 2 -6.70 21.95 27.15
C VAL A 2 -7.71 22.89 26.51
N ASP A 3 -7.22 24.00 25.97
CA ASP A 3 -8.04 24.99 25.28
C ASP A 3 -8.74 24.31 24.07
N ALA A 4 -10.02 24.08 24.20
CA ALA A 4 -10.86 23.43 23.18
C ALA A 4 -11.14 24.34 21.95
N SER A 5 -10.44 25.48 21.85
CA SER A 5 -10.66 26.50 20.80
C SER A 5 -9.69 26.38 19.61
N ALA A 6 -8.75 25.45 19.61
CA ALA A 6 -7.96 25.19 18.41
C ALA A 6 -8.86 24.47 17.39
N CYS A 7 -9.50 25.23 16.49
CA CYS A 7 -10.21 24.65 15.34
C CYS A 7 -9.31 23.63 14.65
N ALA A 8 -9.78 22.39 14.55
CA ALA A 8 -9.06 21.32 13.89
C ALA A 8 -8.67 21.77 12.48
N LYS A 9 -7.36 21.87 12.20
CA LYS A 9 -6.87 22.29 10.90
C LYS A 9 -7.06 21.20 9.89
N ILE A 10 -7.79 21.47 8.82
CA ILE A 10 -8.15 20.48 7.80
C ILE A 10 -7.35 20.77 6.54
N LEU A 11 -6.60 19.79 6.04
CA LEU A 11 -6.02 19.85 4.71
C LEU A 11 -7.08 19.46 3.67
N ASN A 12 -7.58 20.44 2.93
CA ASN A 12 -8.59 20.23 1.90
C ASN A 12 -7.98 19.74 0.59
N LYS A 13 -6.87 20.36 0.14
CA LYS A 13 -6.13 19.99 -1.08
C LYS A 13 -4.68 20.39 -0.89
N TYR A 14 -3.78 19.50 -1.26
CA TYR A 14 -2.36 19.77 -1.43
C TYR A 14 -2.10 20.20 -2.87
N TYR A 15 -1.25 21.16 -3.04
CA TYR A 15 -0.75 21.60 -4.34
C TYR A 15 0.76 21.38 -4.36
N ASP A 16 1.26 20.78 -5.42
CA ASP A 16 2.70 20.55 -5.58
C ASP A 16 3.48 21.85 -5.46
N VAL A 17 4.44 21.85 -4.55
CA VAL A 17 5.31 22.99 -4.31
C VAL A 17 6.47 22.95 -5.30
N LYS A 18 6.67 24.03 -6.04
CA LYS A 18 7.83 24.20 -6.92
C LYS A 18 8.93 24.96 -6.22
N LYS A 19 10.15 24.49 -6.37
CA LYS A 19 11.35 25.20 -5.97
C LYS A 19 12.24 25.28 -7.21
N ASP A 20 12.58 26.50 -7.63
CA ASP A 20 13.40 26.75 -8.81
C ASP A 20 12.84 26.06 -10.09
N ASP A 21 11.51 26.12 -10.30
CA ASP A 21 10.75 25.48 -11.38
C ASP A 21 10.71 23.93 -11.34
N GLU A 22 11.29 23.28 -10.35
CA GLU A 22 11.19 21.84 -10.15
C GLU A 22 10.18 21.48 -9.07
N ILE A 23 9.46 20.36 -9.24
CA ILE A 23 8.53 19.82 -8.25
C ILE A 23 9.35 19.23 -7.11
N VAL A 24 8.97 19.56 -5.86
CA VAL A 24 9.64 19.03 -4.67
C VAL A 24 9.29 17.56 -4.47
N ASP A 25 10.30 16.69 -4.53
CA ASP A 25 10.13 15.25 -4.43
C ASP A 25 9.77 14.75 -3.02
N VAL A 26 10.30 15.41 -1.97
CA VAL A 26 10.12 15.01 -0.57
C VAL A 26 9.41 16.13 0.18
N VAL A 27 8.24 15.80 0.72
CA VAL A 27 7.39 16.75 1.44
C VAL A 27 7.16 16.29 2.87
N THR A 28 7.45 17.17 3.81
CA THR A 28 7.07 17.03 5.22
C THR A 28 6.06 18.12 5.54
N LEU A 29 4.84 17.72 5.91
CA LEU A 29 3.85 18.67 6.40
C LEU A 29 4.22 19.11 7.81
N THR A 30 4.49 20.40 7.97
CA THR A 30 4.88 21.00 9.26
C THR A 30 3.70 21.64 9.99
N GLU A 31 2.64 21.92 9.25
CA GLU A 31 1.42 22.50 9.80
C GLU A 31 0.65 21.48 10.65
N PRO A 32 0.05 21.87 11.77
CA PRO A 32 -0.64 20.94 12.67
C PRO A 32 -2.03 20.55 12.13
N TYR A 33 -2.06 19.91 10.96
CA TYR A 33 -3.29 19.36 10.42
C TYR A 33 -3.81 18.24 11.32
N ASN A 34 -5.13 18.20 11.52
CA ASN A 34 -5.82 17.15 12.24
C ASN A 34 -6.53 16.17 11.27
N VAL A 35 -6.98 16.66 10.13
CA VAL A 35 -7.71 15.88 9.13
C VAL A 35 -7.13 16.12 7.75
N ILE A 36 -6.85 15.02 7.04
CA ILE A 36 -6.58 15.02 5.60
C ILE A 36 -7.88 14.63 4.90
N LYS A 37 -8.41 15.53 4.08
CA LYS A 37 -9.67 15.30 3.35
C LYS A 37 -9.52 14.28 2.21
N SER A 38 -10.68 13.81 1.75
CA SER A 38 -10.77 13.00 0.54
C SER A 38 -10.14 13.73 -0.64
N TYR A 39 -9.32 13.00 -1.39
CA TYR A 39 -8.61 13.52 -2.56
C TYR A 39 -7.63 14.68 -2.25
N ALA A 40 -7.20 14.85 -0.99
CA ALA A 40 -6.33 15.96 -0.62
C ALA A 40 -5.00 15.97 -1.38
N PHE A 41 -4.42 14.80 -1.64
CA PHE A 41 -3.19 14.62 -2.42
C PHE A 41 -3.42 14.01 -3.80
N ASP A 42 -4.67 13.96 -4.26
CA ASP A 42 -5.00 13.36 -5.54
C ASP A 42 -4.10 13.89 -6.68
N SER A 43 -3.52 12.96 -7.44
CA SER A 43 -2.65 13.23 -8.58
C SER A 43 -1.39 14.07 -8.25
N CYS A 44 -0.91 14.05 -7.01
CA CYS A 44 0.32 14.76 -6.66
C CYS A 44 1.58 14.07 -7.22
N HIS A 45 2.65 14.86 -7.45
CA HIS A 45 3.93 14.39 -8.00
C HIS A 45 5.01 14.19 -6.95
N VAL A 46 4.66 14.20 -5.67
CA VAL A 46 5.57 13.95 -4.55
C VAL A 46 6.02 12.49 -4.57
N LYS A 47 7.29 12.22 -4.27
CA LYS A 47 7.84 10.86 -4.13
C LYS A 47 7.73 10.33 -2.71
N GLU A 48 7.99 11.19 -1.73
CA GLU A 48 7.90 10.85 -0.31
C GLU A 48 7.11 11.91 0.45
N LEU A 49 6.20 11.44 1.30
CA LEU A 49 5.33 12.31 2.10
C LEU A 49 5.41 11.92 3.58
N THR A 50 5.65 12.90 4.44
CA THR A 50 5.58 12.73 5.89
C THR A 50 4.44 13.59 6.46
N LEU A 51 3.53 12.92 7.17
CA LEU A 51 2.43 13.56 7.89
C LEU A 51 2.81 13.84 9.33
N PRO A 52 2.38 14.98 9.90
CA PRO A 52 2.65 15.32 11.30
C PRO A 52 1.88 14.43 12.27
N ASP A 53 2.37 14.33 13.49
CA ASP A 53 1.75 13.59 14.59
C ASP A 53 0.34 14.06 14.97
N THR A 54 -0.03 15.25 14.55
CA THR A 54 -1.35 15.84 14.82
C THR A 54 -2.46 15.30 13.93
N VAL A 55 -2.12 14.61 12.82
CA VAL A 55 -3.14 14.03 11.94
C VAL A 55 -3.80 12.84 12.61
N ALA A 56 -5.08 12.97 12.92
CA ALA A 56 -5.91 11.93 13.51
C ALA A 56 -6.73 11.17 12.46
N ARG A 57 -7.09 11.83 11.35
CA ARG A 57 -7.98 11.20 10.34
C ARG A 57 -7.47 11.39 8.93
N LEU A 58 -7.48 10.28 8.18
CA LEU A 58 -7.31 10.25 6.72
C LEU A 58 -8.65 9.88 6.10
N ASN A 59 -9.17 10.70 5.20
CA ASN A 59 -10.43 10.40 4.52
C ASN A 59 -10.19 9.56 3.25
N HIS A 60 -11.27 9.02 2.68
CA HIS A 60 -11.23 8.15 1.49
C HIS A 60 -10.43 8.78 0.34
N PHE A 61 -9.68 7.99 -0.39
CA PHE A 61 -8.90 8.43 -1.55
C PHE A 61 -7.89 9.55 -1.29
N ALA A 62 -7.45 9.73 -0.05
CA ALA A 62 -6.60 10.88 0.33
C ALA A 62 -5.35 11.02 -0.55
N PHE A 63 -4.77 9.91 -1.01
CA PHE A 63 -3.56 9.83 -1.84
C PHE A 63 -3.84 9.14 -3.18
N ALA A 64 -5.05 9.31 -3.75
CA ALA A 64 -5.40 8.66 -5.01
C ALA A 64 -4.56 9.19 -6.18
N ASP A 65 -4.40 8.34 -7.20
CA ASP A 65 -3.73 8.65 -8.48
C ASP A 65 -2.29 9.21 -8.38
N CYS A 66 -1.63 9.10 -7.23
CA CYS A 66 -0.25 9.56 -7.02
C CYS A 66 0.75 8.58 -7.65
N LYS A 67 1.09 8.76 -8.92
CA LYS A 67 1.93 7.82 -9.69
C LYS A 67 3.40 7.82 -9.25
N THR A 68 3.88 8.92 -8.70
CA THR A 68 5.27 9.09 -8.25
C THR A 68 5.46 8.80 -6.77
N LEU A 69 4.39 8.80 -5.97
CA LEU A 69 4.44 8.63 -4.51
C LEU A 69 4.82 7.19 -4.15
N LYS A 70 6.03 7.01 -3.60
CA LYS A 70 6.59 5.72 -3.21
C LYS A 70 6.50 5.45 -1.72
N LYS A 71 6.61 6.50 -0.90
CA LYS A 71 6.66 6.36 0.54
C LYS A 71 5.76 7.35 1.26
N ILE A 72 5.01 6.85 2.24
CA ILE A 72 4.24 7.68 3.17
C ILE A 72 4.67 7.36 4.60
N THR A 73 5.08 8.38 5.35
CA THR A 73 5.29 8.28 6.78
C THR A 73 4.08 8.86 7.51
N LEU A 74 3.39 8.03 8.25
CA LEU A 74 2.24 8.39 9.06
C LEU A 74 2.69 8.75 10.47
N GLY A 75 2.20 9.86 11.00
CA GLY A 75 2.41 10.27 12.38
C GLY A 75 1.69 9.35 13.38
N LYS A 76 2.07 9.47 14.65
CA LYS A 76 1.49 8.66 15.75
C LYS A 76 0.03 8.97 16.06
N GLY A 77 -0.47 10.13 15.62
CA GLY A 77 -1.84 10.59 15.91
C GLY A 77 -2.94 9.92 15.11
N ILE A 78 -2.61 9.09 14.11
CA ILE A 78 -3.63 8.42 13.28
C ILE A 78 -4.53 7.54 14.16
N GLU A 79 -5.83 7.80 14.06
CA GLU A 79 -6.90 7.08 14.78
C GLU A 79 -7.87 6.41 13.80
N LYS A 80 -8.14 7.07 12.65
CA LYS A 80 -9.15 6.60 11.69
C LYS A 80 -8.73 6.83 10.25
N CYS A 81 -8.92 5.82 9.43
CA CYS A 81 -8.66 5.85 8.00
C CYS A 81 -9.94 5.59 7.20
N GLY A 82 -10.11 6.31 6.10
CA GLY A 82 -11.11 6.00 5.07
C GLY A 82 -10.61 4.89 4.16
N GLU A 83 -11.49 4.39 3.31
CA GLU A 83 -11.18 3.35 2.32
C GLU A 83 -10.37 3.89 1.14
N ASP A 84 -9.71 2.99 0.43
CA ASP A 84 -9.02 3.28 -0.84
C ASP A 84 -8.02 4.44 -0.76
N LEU A 85 -7.32 4.59 0.35
CA LEU A 85 -6.42 5.73 0.59
C LEU A 85 -5.42 5.94 -0.54
N THR A 86 -4.85 4.85 -1.06
CA THR A 86 -3.81 4.85 -2.09
C THR A 86 -4.31 4.34 -3.44
N PHE A 87 -5.60 4.55 -3.73
CA PHE A 87 -6.23 4.08 -4.97
C PHE A 87 -5.44 4.54 -6.20
N ARG A 88 -5.08 3.59 -7.07
CA ARG A 88 -4.30 3.81 -8.30
C ARG A 88 -2.93 4.51 -8.08
N SER A 89 -2.38 4.46 -6.88
CA SER A 89 -1.10 5.08 -6.53
C SER A 89 0.03 4.08 -6.51
N ASN A 90 1.27 4.58 -6.68
CA ASN A 90 2.46 3.74 -6.71
C ASN A 90 3.13 3.58 -5.33
N VAL A 91 2.37 3.73 -4.24
CA VAL A 91 2.92 3.60 -2.89
C VAL A 91 3.51 2.21 -2.68
N GLN A 92 4.76 2.17 -2.24
CA GLN A 92 5.57 0.96 -2.03
C GLN A 92 5.90 0.73 -0.56
N GLU A 93 5.90 1.81 0.23
CA GLU A 93 6.22 1.76 1.65
C GLU A 93 5.29 2.69 2.46
N ILE A 94 4.75 2.14 3.55
CA ILE A 94 4.05 2.89 4.59
C ILE A 94 4.84 2.72 5.88
N VAL A 95 5.31 3.82 6.45
CA VAL A 95 5.94 3.84 7.77
C VAL A 95 4.97 4.45 8.76
N TRP A 96 4.62 3.70 9.80
CA TRP A 96 3.73 4.18 10.83
C TRP A 96 4.48 4.32 12.16
N THR A 97 4.48 5.52 12.71
CA THR A 97 5.29 5.86 13.89
C THR A 97 4.53 5.73 15.22
N LYS A 98 3.27 5.29 15.21
CA LYS A 98 2.46 5.13 16.43
C LYS A 98 3.11 4.09 17.35
N PRO A 99 3.26 4.37 18.65
CA PRO A 99 3.73 3.37 19.63
C PRO A 99 2.74 2.20 19.74
N ILE A 100 3.24 1.01 20.06
CA ILE A 100 2.39 -0.14 20.39
C ILE A 100 1.63 0.18 21.70
N GLY A 101 0.30 0.12 21.65
CA GLY A 101 -0.59 0.34 22.79
C GLY A 101 -1.87 -0.45 22.63
N GLU A 102 -2.73 -0.40 23.63
CA GLU A 102 -4.00 -1.16 23.65
C GLU A 102 -4.96 -0.79 22.52
N ASP A 103 -4.88 0.45 22.00
CA ASP A 103 -5.78 0.95 20.95
C ASP A 103 -5.28 0.67 19.52
N VAL A 104 -4.18 -0.08 19.37
CA VAL A 104 -3.58 -0.34 18.05
C VAL A 104 -4.50 -1.17 17.15
N ASP A 105 -5.29 -2.07 17.73
CA ASP A 105 -6.10 -3.03 17.00
C ASP A 105 -7.13 -2.38 16.09
N GLU A 106 -7.92 -1.44 16.58
CA GLU A 106 -8.92 -0.73 15.78
C GLU A 106 -8.27 0.19 14.74
N THR A 107 -7.22 0.89 15.15
CA THR A 107 -6.51 1.81 14.25
C THR A 107 -5.78 1.03 13.13
N LEU A 108 -5.11 -0.07 13.47
CA LEU A 108 -4.47 -0.94 12.49
C LEU A 108 -5.49 -1.54 11.54
N SER A 109 -6.63 -2.01 12.05
CA SER A 109 -7.74 -2.48 11.23
C SER A 109 -8.20 -1.40 10.24
N SER A 110 -8.46 -0.19 10.75
CA SER A 110 -8.88 0.95 9.93
C SER A 110 -7.83 1.31 8.87
N LEU A 111 -6.53 1.28 9.21
CA LEU A 111 -5.44 1.53 8.28
C LEU A 111 -5.37 0.46 7.19
N LEU A 112 -5.47 -0.81 7.55
CA LEU A 112 -5.42 -1.92 6.59
C LEU A 112 -6.59 -1.88 5.62
N TYR A 113 -7.82 -1.58 6.09
CA TYR A 113 -8.98 -1.35 5.22
C TYR A 113 -8.78 -0.15 4.29
N GLY A 114 -8.04 0.85 4.73
CA GLY A 114 -7.72 2.01 3.90
C GLY A 114 -6.66 1.73 2.82
N LEU A 115 -5.72 0.82 3.08
CA LEU A 115 -4.58 0.55 2.21
C LEU A 115 -4.79 -0.64 1.27
N ILE A 116 -5.54 -1.65 1.69
CA ILE A 116 -5.78 -2.88 0.92
C ILE A 116 -7.14 -2.79 0.25
N GLN A 117 -7.16 -2.92 -1.06
CA GLN A 117 -8.36 -2.81 -1.89
C GLN A 117 -9.00 -4.18 -2.09
N GLU A 118 -10.32 -4.20 -2.22
CA GLU A 118 -11.02 -5.38 -2.68
C GLU A 118 -11.10 -5.41 -4.21
N GLU A 119 -10.77 -6.56 -4.80
CA GLU A 119 -10.77 -6.73 -6.26
C GLU A 119 -12.13 -6.43 -6.89
N SER A 120 -13.23 -6.75 -6.22
CA SER A 120 -14.58 -6.45 -6.67
C SER A 120 -14.87 -4.95 -6.79
N THR A 121 -14.34 -4.12 -5.89
CA THR A 121 -14.51 -2.67 -5.94
C THR A 121 -13.76 -2.03 -7.11
N ILE A 122 -12.67 -2.64 -7.55
CA ILE A 122 -11.93 -2.18 -8.72
C ILE A 122 -12.74 -2.40 -10.01
N PHE A 123 -13.50 -3.50 -10.10
CA PHE A 123 -14.29 -3.83 -11.29
C PHE A 123 -15.45 -2.86 -11.58
N TYR A 124 -16.06 -2.31 -10.54
CA TYR A 124 -17.24 -1.45 -10.71
C TYR A 124 -16.92 0.01 -11.06
N ARG A 125 -15.63 0.40 -10.98
CA ARG A 125 -15.28 1.82 -11.06
C ARG A 125 -14.68 2.29 -12.37
N THR A 126 -14.16 1.43 -13.25
CA THR A 126 -13.71 1.88 -14.59
C THR A 126 -13.56 0.73 -15.59
N ASP A 127 -14.09 0.91 -16.80
CA ASP A 127 -13.82 0.06 -17.97
C ASP A 127 -12.34 0.07 -18.39
N GLU A 128 -11.58 1.09 -18.00
CA GLU A 128 -10.14 1.22 -18.26
C GLU A 128 -9.28 0.29 -17.39
N ILE A 129 -9.77 -0.15 -16.23
CA ILE A 129 -8.99 -1.02 -15.32
C ILE A 129 -8.92 -2.47 -15.81
N GLN A 130 -9.82 -2.92 -16.68
CA GLN A 130 -9.69 -4.25 -17.30
C GLN A 130 -8.39 -4.38 -18.12
N LEU A 131 -7.87 -3.28 -18.64
CA LEU A 131 -6.57 -3.22 -19.33
C LEU A 131 -5.37 -3.29 -18.38
N SER A 132 -5.55 -3.04 -17.10
CA SER A 132 -4.45 -2.87 -16.15
C SER A 132 -4.18 -4.06 -15.23
N LYS A 133 -4.94 -5.15 -15.29
CA LYS A 133 -4.82 -6.33 -14.42
C LYS A 133 -3.49 -7.10 -14.49
N GLY A 134 -2.44 -6.50 -14.85
CA GLY A 134 -1.09 -7.05 -14.94
C GLY A 134 -0.20 -6.24 -15.84
N LYS A 135 -0.74 -5.62 -16.88
CA LYS A 135 0.06 -4.95 -17.90
C LYS A 135 0.77 -3.68 -17.43
N ILE A 136 0.13 -2.86 -16.62
CA ILE A 136 0.70 -1.56 -16.21
C ILE A 136 1.82 -1.76 -15.19
N PHE A 137 1.69 -2.73 -14.31
CA PHE A 137 2.59 -2.89 -13.17
C PHE A 137 3.97 -3.42 -13.54
N LEU A 138 4.07 -4.25 -14.55
CA LEU A 138 5.36 -4.81 -14.98
C LEU A 138 5.97 -4.07 -16.16
N GLN A 139 5.18 -3.40 -16.99
CA GLN A 139 5.67 -2.64 -18.14
C GLN A 139 6.51 -1.43 -17.76
N THR A 140 6.19 -0.75 -16.65
CA THR A 140 6.95 0.42 -16.19
C THR A 140 8.07 0.08 -15.21
N GLY A 141 8.06 -1.13 -14.65
CA GLY A 141 9.01 -1.56 -13.61
C GLY A 141 8.90 -0.78 -12.28
N GLU A 142 7.96 0.15 -12.19
CA GLU A 142 7.83 1.08 -11.06
C GLU A 142 6.64 0.78 -10.14
N ALA A 143 5.55 0.23 -10.67
CA ALA A 143 4.36 -0.06 -9.87
C ALA A 143 4.42 -1.48 -9.27
N GLN A 144 4.27 -1.57 -7.97
CA GLN A 144 4.31 -2.83 -7.21
C GLN A 144 2.91 -3.30 -6.84
N GLN A 145 2.72 -4.63 -6.83
CA GLN A 145 1.49 -5.30 -6.39
C GLN A 145 1.38 -5.38 -4.87
N THR A 146 2.48 -5.12 -4.18
CA THR A 146 2.59 -5.17 -2.74
C THR A 146 3.12 -3.83 -2.21
N PHE A 147 2.95 -3.62 -0.93
CA PHE A 147 3.61 -2.56 -0.18
C PHE A 147 4.22 -3.10 1.11
N LEU A 148 5.23 -2.43 1.61
CA LEU A 148 5.86 -2.72 2.89
C LEU A 148 5.21 -1.85 3.97
N LEU A 149 4.57 -2.45 4.96
CA LEU A 149 4.14 -1.75 6.17
C LEU A 149 5.24 -1.90 7.23
N THR A 150 5.82 -0.79 7.62
CA THR A 150 6.79 -0.72 8.71
C THR A 150 6.12 -0.08 9.93
N TYR A 151 6.13 -0.81 11.03
CA TYR A 151 5.56 -0.36 12.30
C TYR A 151 6.50 -0.69 13.43
N ASN A 152 6.86 0.32 14.22
CA ASN A 152 7.77 0.18 15.35
C ASN A 152 9.06 -0.58 15.02
N GLY A 153 9.65 -0.27 13.87
CA GLY A 153 10.91 -0.90 13.39
C GLY A 153 10.75 -2.31 12.82
N ARG A 154 9.54 -2.85 12.77
CA ARG A 154 9.23 -4.14 12.15
C ARG A 154 8.48 -3.93 10.84
N SER A 155 8.74 -4.79 9.89
CA SER A 155 8.15 -4.67 8.56
C SER A 155 7.45 -5.94 8.13
N ILE A 156 6.30 -5.78 7.51
CA ILE A 156 5.56 -6.86 6.85
C ILE A 156 5.15 -6.41 5.45
N ARG A 157 5.35 -7.29 4.46
CA ARG A 157 4.89 -7.03 3.10
C ARG A 157 3.45 -7.50 2.94
N LEU A 158 2.63 -6.64 2.36
CA LEU A 158 1.19 -6.82 2.23
C LEU A 158 0.75 -6.66 0.77
N PRO A 159 -0.26 -7.39 0.31
CA PRO A 159 -0.84 -7.18 -1.01
C PRO A 159 -1.61 -5.85 -1.04
N LYS A 160 -1.59 -5.16 -2.18
CA LYS A 160 -2.41 -3.97 -2.42
C LYS A 160 -3.88 -4.31 -2.70
N CYS A 161 -4.14 -5.53 -3.15
CA CYS A 161 -5.47 -5.98 -3.53
C CYS A 161 -5.73 -7.40 -3.04
N ILE A 162 -6.95 -7.68 -2.61
CA ILE A 162 -7.43 -8.99 -2.19
C ILE A 162 -8.75 -9.33 -2.86
N ASN A 163 -9.09 -10.61 -2.95
CA ASN A 163 -10.30 -11.06 -3.66
C ASN A 163 -11.60 -10.72 -2.94
N ASN A 164 -11.60 -10.73 -1.61
CA ASN A 164 -12.74 -10.25 -0.84
C ASN A 164 -12.32 -9.88 0.59
N TYR A 165 -13.13 -9.04 1.26
CA TYR A 165 -12.89 -8.58 2.62
C TYR A 165 -13.06 -9.65 3.72
N ILE A 166 -13.59 -10.83 3.41
CA ILE A 166 -13.62 -11.94 4.39
C ILE A 166 -12.20 -12.28 4.83
N ASN A 167 -11.24 -12.14 3.92
CA ASN A 167 -9.84 -12.37 4.22
C ASN A 167 -9.21 -11.25 5.09
N MET A 168 -9.87 -10.10 5.23
CA MET A 168 -9.31 -8.97 5.99
C MET A 168 -9.11 -9.31 7.46
N PHE A 169 -10.04 -10.03 8.10
CA PHE A 169 -9.87 -10.48 9.48
C PHE A 169 -8.65 -11.39 9.64
N VAL A 170 -8.43 -12.29 8.69
CA VAL A 170 -7.23 -13.16 8.69
C VAL A 170 -5.98 -12.32 8.51
N ILE A 171 -6.00 -11.34 7.60
CA ILE A 171 -4.90 -10.42 7.36
C ILE A 171 -4.55 -9.64 8.63
N GLN A 172 -5.54 -9.07 9.30
CA GLN A 172 -5.35 -8.33 10.54
C GLN A 172 -4.65 -9.17 11.60
N ASN A 173 -5.16 -10.39 11.87
CA ASN A 173 -4.55 -11.28 12.83
C ASN A 173 -3.11 -11.68 12.47
N MET A 174 -2.84 -11.91 11.18
CA MET A 174 -1.49 -12.23 10.71
C MET A 174 -0.54 -11.05 10.81
N VAL A 175 -1.01 -9.84 10.48
CA VAL A 175 -0.22 -8.60 10.63
C VAL A 175 0.09 -8.36 12.10
N HIS A 176 -0.89 -8.53 13.00
CA HIS A 176 -0.67 -8.47 14.45
C HIS A 176 0.41 -9.44 14.91
N ALA A 177 0.29 -10.69 14.52
CA ALA A 177 1.28 -11.72 14.89
C ALA A 177 2.68 -11.37 14.35
N ALA A 178 2.77 -10.87 13.12
CA ALA A 178 4.04 -10.47 12.52
C ALA A 178 4.67 -9.27 13.23
N LEU A 179 3.88 -8.25 13.54
CA LEU A 179 4.35 -7.04 14.20
C LEU A 179 4.69 -7.24 15.67
N ALA A 180 4.07 -8.24 16.33
CA ALA A 180 4.37 -8.65 17.69
C ALA A 180 5.54 -9.65 17.79
N SER A 181 5.99 -10.20 16.67
CA SER A 181 7.03 -11.23 16.62
C SER A 181 8.41 -10.64 16.93
N ASP A 182 9.28 -11.44 17.58
CA ASP A 182 10.63 -11.02 17.92
C ASP A 182 11.66 -11.27 16.81
N THR A 183 11.25 -11.87 15.68
CA THR A 183 12.14 -12.23 14.58
C THR A 183 11.62 -11.77 13.21
N ASP A 184 12.52 -11.25 12.39
CA ASP A 184 12.20 -10.88 10.99
C ASP A 184 11.84 -12.10 10.12
N GLU A 185 12.30 -13.28 10.51
CA GLU A 185 12.00 -14.53 9.80
C GLU A 185 10.50 -14.86 9.88
N ILE A 186 9.88 -14.70 11.05
CA ILE A 186 8.43 -14.89 11.22
C ILE A 186 7.67 -13.86 10.38
N SER A 187 8.08 -12.60 10.40
CA SER A 187 7.45 -11.56 9.57
C SER A 187 7.51 -11.90 8.09
N ARG A 188 8.66 -12.36 7.58
CA ARG A 188 8.80 -12.79 6.17
C ARG A 188 7.93 -14.01 5.85
N PHE A 189 7.94 -15.02 6.72
CA PHE A 189 7.11 -16.21 6.53
C PHE A 189 5.62 -15.86 6.52
N LEU A 190 5.15 -15.02 7.45
CA LEU A 190 3.77 -14.58 7.51
C LEU A 190 3.39 -13.70 6.30
N SER A 191 4.27 -12.80 5.87
CA SER A 191 4.06 -12.02 4.65
C SER A 191 3.85 -12.92 3.43
N TYR A 192 4.69 -13.93 3.28
CA TYR A 192 4.57 -14.91 2.20
C TYR A 192 3.24 -15.66 2.27
N ARG A 193 2.91 -16.24 3.42
CA ARG A 193 1.65 -16.96 3.65
C ARG A 193 0.43 -16.08 3.38
N LEU A 194 0.48 -14.84 3.81
CA LEU A 194 -0.59 -13.88 3.63
C LEU A 194 -0.82 -13.57 2.16
N ILE A 195 0.23 -13.26 1.42
CA ILE A 195 0.14 -12.94 0.00
C ILE A 195 -0.37 -14.14 -0.80
N PHE A 196 0.26 -15.31 -0.67
CA PHE A 196 -0.13 -16.49 -1.45
C PHE A 196 -1.41 -17.16 -0.96
N GLY A 197 -1.80 -16.97 0.29
CA GLY A 197 -3.04 -17.49 0.86
C GLY A 197 -4.27 -16.64 0.56
N THR A 198 -4.11 -15.33 0.37
CA THR A 198 -5.22 -14.39 0.14
C THR A 198 -5.52 -14.12 -1.32
N LEU A 199 -4.53 -14.27 -2.20
CA LEU A 199 -4.70 -14.12 -3.64
C LEU A 199 -5.26 -15.41 -4.23
N GLN A 200 -6.39 -15.34 -4.93
CA GLN A 200 -6.99 -16.50 -5.59
C GLN A 200 -6.69 -16.52 -7.10
N ASP A 201 -6.62 -15.34 -7.70
CA ASP A 201 -6.33 -15.23 -9.12
C ASP A 201 -4.90 -15.65 -9.47
N PHE A 202 -4.76 -16.47 -10.50
CA PHE A 202 -3.47 -17.01 -10.90
C PHE A 202 -2.52 -15.94 -11.43
N GLN A 203 -3.04 -14.98 -12.20
CA GLN A 203 -2.23 -13.90 -12.76
C GLN A 203 -1.68 -13.00 -11.66
N ASN A 204 -2.51 -12.64 -10.68
CA ASN A 204 -2.08 -11.85 -9.54
C ASN A 204 -1.03 -12.59 -8.70
N LYS A 205 -1.19 -13.89 -8.47
CA LYS A 205 -0.16 -14.71 -7.80
C LYS A 205 1.16 -14.72 -8.56
N ALA A 206 1.11 -14.86 -9.87
CA ALA A 206 2.31 -14.86 -10.72
C ALA A 206 3.04 -13.52 -10.66
N ASN A 207 2.30 -12.42 -10.76
CA ASN A 207 2.85 -11.06 -10.66
C ASN A 207 3.49 -10.80 -9.30
N VAL A 208 2.81 -11.16 -8.21
CA VAL A 208 3.35 -11.01 -6.85
C VAL A 208 4.57 -11.91 -6.63
N ALA A 209 4.55 -13.14 -7.13
CA ALA A 209 5.71 -14.03 -7.04
C ALA A 209 6.92 -13.47 -7.79
N LEU A 210 6.72 -12.95 -8.99
CA LEU A 210 7.78 -12.30 -9.76
C LEU A 210 8.33 -11.09 -9.02
N GLU A 211 7.48 -10.25 -8.47
CA GLU A 211 7.86 -9.09 -7.68
C GLU A 211 8.69 -9.48 -6.44
N LEU A 212 8.23 -10.44 -5.64
CA LEU A 212 8.95 -10.93 -4.47
C LEU A 212 10.30 -11.56 -4.83
N TYR A 213 10.39 -12.24 -5.95
CA TYR A 213 11.65 -12.77 -6.44
C TYR A 213 12.62 -11.66 -6.83
N LEU A 214 12.14 -10.65 -7.55
CA LEU A 214 12.98 -9.54 -8.02
C LEU A 214 13.40 -8.58 -6.89
N LEU A 215 12.54 -8.33 -5.90
CA LEU A 215 12.82 -7.39 -4.82
C LEU A 215 13.58 -8.02 -3.65
N GLU A 216 13.25 -9.26 -3.31
CA GLU A 216 13.71 -9.90 -2.06
C GLU A 216 14.50 -11.18 -2.29
N CYS A 217 14.70 -11.59 -3.55
CA CYS A 217 15.30 -12.89 -3.89
C CYS A 217 14.62 -14.06 -3.17
N SER A 218 13.30 -13.98 -2.94
CA SER A 218 12.53 -14.96 -2.19
C SER A 218 12.66 -16.36 -2.80
N SER A 219 13.16 -17.31 -2.00
CA SER A 219 13.30 -18.73 -2.40
C SER A 219 11.95 -19.38 -2.70
N ASP A 220 10.93 -19.01 -1.93
CA ASP A 220 9.57 -19.55 -2.09
C ASP A 220 8.89 -18.99 -3.33
N ALA A 221 9.08 -17.71 -3.61
CA ALA A 221 8.62 -17.09 -4.85
C ALA A 221 9.32 -17.73 -6.06
N LYS A 222 10.63 -17.94 -6.00
CA LYS A 222 11.39 -18.66 -7.03
C LYS A 222 10.82 -20.05 -7.28
N LYS A 223 10.58 -20.82 -6.22
CA LYS A 223 10.02 -22.17 -6.30
C LYS A 223 8.62 -22.15 -6.94
N TYR A 224 7.77 -21.18 -6.56
CA TYR A 224 6.45 -21.02 -7.17
C TYR A 224 6.55 -20.72 -8.66
N LEU A 225 7.42 -19.78 -9.06
CA LEU A 225 7.66 -19.42 -10.46
C LEU A 225 8.15 -20.63 -11.27
N GLN A 226 9.13 -21.37 -10.75
CA GLN A 226 9.67 -22.58 -11.42
C GLN A 226 8.61 -23.67 -11.59
N ASN A 227 7.81 -23.95 -10.57
CA ASN A 227 6.77 -24.97 -10.61
C ASN A 227 5.62 -24.63 -11.56
N ASN A 228 5.43 -23.36 -11.87
CA ASN A 228 4.34 -22.86 -12.72
C ASN A 228 4.85 -22.20 -14.01
N ALA A 229 6.13 -22.31 -14.35
CA ALA A 229 6.79 -21.53 -15.40
C ALA A 229 6.03 -21.54 -16.75
N VAL A 230 5.64 -22.71 -17.25
CA VAL A 230 4.91 -22.81 -18.52
C VAL A 230 3.56 -22.12 -18.48
N LYS A 231 2.81 -22.30 -17.38
CA LYS A 231 1.49 -21.68 -17.20
C LYS A 231 1.61 -20.17 -17.04
N ILE A 232 2.65 -19.69 -16.34
CA ILE A 232 2.94 -18.27 -16.13
C ILE A 232 3.34 -17.62 -17.45
N ALA A 233 4.29 -18.22 -18.20
CA ALA A 233 4.72 -17.72 -19.49
C ALA A 233 3.55 -17.60 -20.47
N LYS A 234 2.66 -18.62 -20.50
CA LYS A 234 1.45 -18.58 -21.33
C LYS A 234 0.52 -17.42 -20.91
N ALA A 235 0.27 -17.24 -19.63
CA ALA A 235 -0.60 -16.18 -19.11
C ALA A 235 -0.04 -14.78 -19.43
N PHE A 236 1.27 -14.57 -19.31
CA PHE A 236 1.92 -13.32 -19.67
C PHE A 236 1.88 -13.07 -21.18
N ALA A 237 2.13 -14.08 -21.99
CA ALA A 237 2.04 -13.99 -23.45
C ALA A 237 0.62 -13.63 -23.91
N GLU A 238 -0.40 -14.32 -23.41
CA GLU A 238 -1.80 -14.03 -23.70
C GLU A 238 -2.21 -12.63 -23.19
N GLY A 239 -1.65 -12.18 -22.07
CA GLY A 239 -1.79 -10.84 -21.54
C GLY A 239 -1.02 -9.76 -22.32
N GLY A 240 -0.10 -10.13 -23.21
CA GLY A 240 0.80 -9.22 -23.92
C GLY A 240 1.77 -8.51 -22.99
N ASP A 241 2.25 -9.19 -21.95
CA ASP A 241 3.22 -8.66 -20.99
C ASP A 241 4.64 -9.13 -21.35
N ASP A 242 5.21 -8.49 -22.38
CA ASP A 242 6.54 -8.83 -22.88
C ASP A 242 7.65 -8.54 -21.86
N VAL A 243 7.42 -7.59 -20.95
CA VAL A 243 8.38 -7.24 -19.90
C VAL A 243 8.46 -8.35 -18.86
N ALA A 244 7.31 -8.91 -18.45
CA ALA A 244 7.29 -10.04 -17.51
C ALA A 244 7.91 -11.31 -18.12
N LEU A 245 7.71 -11.52 -19.43
CA LEU A 245 8.30 -12.66 -20.16
C LEU A 245 9.82 -12.59 -20.28
N SER A 246 10.39 -11.38 -20.25
CA SER A 246 11.83 -11.15 -20.39
C SER A 246 12.62 -11.36 -19.08
N LYS A 247 11.95 -11.49 -17.96
CA LYS A 247 12.52 -11.63 -16.62
C LYS A 247 12.45 -13.05 -16.10
#